data_c46dc04384b3444d4f9e284cb0f5667c
#
_entry.id   c46dc04384b3444d4f9e284cb0f5667c
#
_cell.length_a   1.000
_cell.length_b   1.000
_cell.length_c   1.000
_cell.angle_alpha   90.00
_cell.angle_beta   90.00
_cell.angle_gamma   90.00
#
_symmetry.space_group_name_H-M   'P 1'
#
loop_
_entity.id
_entity.type
_entity.pdbx_description
1 polymer ?
#
loop_
_entity_poly.entity_id
_entity_poly.type
_entity_poly.pdbx_seq_one_letter_code
_entity_poly.pdbx_strand_id
1 'polypeptide(L)'
;RGLGDVYKRQVLEIRDIKLEDPKDGEVLIKHAAIGLNYIDTYHRSGLYPLPLPSGIGLEASGIIEKIGNNVGNFKEGDKVAYAAAPVGSYASHRIYPVKSLVKVPDGIDLEIVATLMTKGLTTFYLLHKTYPVKSGETILFHAAAGGVGQIFCQWARSLGCEVIGTVGSKEKIEIAKKFGCSHVINYSKDDFQKKTMEITNDKGLPVVYDGVGKVTMEKSLGCLKMRGTFVSFGNASGKLDPLDVGKLIAPKGLFLTRPSIAHYTATREELDEAANKLFEMVRTQKIKIDIFKKYSLKDLSLIHI
;
A
#
# COMPACT_ATOMS: atom_id res chain seq x y z
N ARG A 1 -15.89 -29.91 6.52
CA ARG A 1 -14.98 -29.19 5.61
C ARG A 1 -13.97 -28.43 6.47
N GLY A 2 -12.66 -28.70 6.30
CA GLY A 2 -11.64 -28.07 7.11
C GLY A 2 -11.49 -26.58 6.80
N LEU A 3 -11.12 -25.76 7.79
CA LEU A 3 -10.89 -24.31 7.66
C LEU A 3 -9.98 -23.94 6.47
N GLY A 4 -9.10 -24.85 6.03
CA GLY A 4 -8.21 -24.62 4.88
C GLY A 4 -8.91 -24.47 3.52
N ASP A 5 -10.13 -24.93 3.38
CA ASP A 5 -10.89 -24.82 2.11
C ASP A 5 -11.68 -23.52 2.00
N VAL A 6 -11.91 -22.84 3.10
CA VAL A 6 -12.69 -21.59 3.15
C VAL A 6 -11.90 -20.38 2.63
N TYR A 7 -10.58 -20.45 2.59
CA TYR A 7 -9.70 -19.34 2.24
C TYR A 7 -8.99 -19.48 0.89
N LYS A 8 -9.37 -20.47 0.08
CA LYS A 8 -8.84 -20.62 -1.27
C LYS A 8 -9.57 -19.70 -2.25
N ARG A 9 -8.92 -19.32 -3.36
CA ARG A 9 -9.52 -18.49 -4.41
C ARG A 9 -10.81 -19.06 -5.00
N GLN A 10 -11.00 -20.39 -4.93
CA GLN A 10 -12.19 -21.10 -5.38
C GLN A 10 -13.47 -20.77 -4.61
N VAL A 11 -13.34 -20.12 -3.45
CA VAL A 11 -14.49 -19.68 -2.64
C VAL A 11 -14.98 -18.27 -2.99
N LEU A 12 -14.32 -17.59 -3.93
CA LEU A 12 -14.78 -16.29 -4.44
C LEU A 12 -15.91 -16.55 -5.45
N GLU A 13 -17.06 -15.97 -5.16
CA GLU A 13 -18.26 -16.06 -6.01
C GLU A 13 -18.71 -14.66 -6.40
N ILE A 14 -19.16 -14.51 -7.66
CA ILE A 14 -19.83 -13.29 -8.09
C ILE A 14 -21.32 -13.48 -7.80
N ARG A 15 -21.92 -12.51 -7.13
CA ARG A 15 -23.33 -12.49 -6.78
C ARG A 15 -23.94 -11.15 -7.14
N ASP A 16 -25.15 -11.20 -7.68
CA ASP A 16 -25.97 -10.01 -7.80
C ASP A 16 -26.62 -9.72 -6.46
N ILE A 17 -26.42 -8.51 -5.97
CA ILE A 17 -27.02 -8.03 -4.72
C ILE A 17 -27.84 -6.77 -4.99
N LYS A 18 -29.00 -6.67 -4.36
CA LYS A 18 -29.80 -5.45 -4.37
C LYS A 18 -29.20 -4.48 -3.36
N LEU A 19 -28.79 -3.31 -3.80
CA LEU A 19 -28.38 -2.24 -2.91
C LEU A 19 -29.58 -1.45 -2.43
N GLU A 20 -29.55 -1.04 -1.17
CA GLU A 20 -30.50 -0.08 -0.61
C GLU A 20 -30.12 1.34 -1.05
N ASP A 21 -30.95 2.32 -0.72
CA ASP A 21 -30.56 3.73 -0.86
C ASP A 21 -29.50 4.13 0.18
N PRO A 22 -28.57 5.05 -0.17
CA PRO A 22 -27.58 5.54 0.78
C PRO A 22 -28.22 6.16 2.01
N LYS A 23 -27.74 5.80 3.19
CA LYS A 23 -28.17 6.35 4.49
C LYS A 23 -27.44 7.66 4.78
N ASP A 24 -27.66 8.16 5.98
CA ASP A 24 -27.00 9.35 6.49
C ASP A 24 -25.46 9.20 6.48
N GLY A 25 -24.76 10.15 5.90
CA GLY A 25 -23.30 10.10 5.73
C GLY A 25 -22.78 9.09 4.69
N GLU A 26 -23.64 8.57 3.81
CA GLU A 26 -23.27 7.59 2.79
C GLU A 26 -23.60 8.09 1.37
N VAL A 27 -22.90 7.53 0.41
CA VAL A 27 -23.13 7.74 -1.02
C VAL A 27 -23.13 6.41 -1.78
N LEU A 28 -23.88 6.32 -2.88
CA LEU A 28 -23.78 5.23 -3.85
C LEU A 28 -22.76 5.62 -4.91
N ILE A 29 -21.75 4.79 -5.07
CA ILE A 29 -20.67 4.98 -6.05
C ILE A 29 -20.80 3.90 -7.12
N LYS A 30 -20.79 4.32 -8.38
CA LYS A 30 -20.53 3.48 -9.54
C LYS A 30 -19.03 3.44 -9.76
N HIS A 31 -18.41 2.28 -9.62
CA HIS A 31 -16.97 2.15 -9.82
C HIS A 31 -16.59 2.29 -11.30
N ALA A 32 -15.59 3.13 -11.55
CA ALA A 32 -14.91 3.21 -12.84
C ALA A 32 -13.79 2.17 -12.90
N ALA A 33 -13.05 2.02 -11.80
CA ALA A 33 -12.00 1.03 -11.67
C ALA A 33 -11.81 0.60 -10.20
N ILE A 34 -11.26 -0.59 -10.03
CA ILE A 34 -11.01 -1.22 -8.73
C ILE A 34 -9.51 -1.51 -8.62
N GLY A 35 -8.90 -1.09 -7.53
CA GLY A 35 -7.50 -1.35 -7.24
C GLY A 35 -7.29 -2.75 -6.65
N LEU A 36 -6.34 -3.48 -7.21
CA LEU A 36 -5.88 -4.75 -6.66
C LEU A 36 -4.71 -4.52 -5.72
N ASN A 37 -4.81 -5.05 -4.50
CA ASN A 37 -3.79 -4.92 -3.49
C ASN A 37 -3.41 -6.25 -2.86
N TYR A 38 -2.17 -6.38 -2.39
CA TYR A 38 -1.69 -7.62 -1.79
C TYR A 38 -2.47 -7.98 -0.51
N ILE A 39 -2.98 -6.98 0.21
CA ILE A 39 -3.83 -7.18 1.40
C ILE A 39 -5.13 -7.94 1.08
N ASP A 40 -5.63 -7.85 -0.15
CA ASP A 40 -6.84 -8.58 -0.56
C ASP A 40 -6.60 -10.10 -0.52
N THR A 41 -5.35 -10.52 -0.78
CA THR A 41 -4.94 -11.92 -0.60
C THR A 41 -4.87 -12.32 0.87
N TYR A 42 -4.54 -11.40 1.77
CA TYR A 42 -4.54 -11.65 3.22
C TYR A 42 -5.96 -11.86 3.76
N HIS A 43 -6.92 -11.04 3.30
CA HIS A 43 -8.33 -11.23 3.61
C HIS A 43 -8.85 -12.56 3.07
N ARG A 44 -8.58 -12.85 1.79
CA ARG A 44 -9.00 -14.08 1.16
C ARG A 44 -8.42 -15.33 1.83
N SER A 45 -7.17 -15.29 2.26
CA SER A 45 -6.48 -16.43 2.92
C SER A 45 -6.78 -16.56 4.41
N GLY A 46 -7.52 -15.60 5.00
CA GLY A 46 -7.78 -15.54 6.43
C GLY A 46 -6.59 -15.11 7.29
N LEU A 47 -5.48 -14.66 6.70
CA LEU A 47 -4.37 -14.05 7.44
C LEU A 47 -4.84 -12.81 8.19
N TYR A 48 -5.74 -12.05 7.58
CA TYR A 48 -6.51 -10.97 8.20
C TYR A 48 -7.99 -11.38 8.20
N PRO A 49 -8.51 -11.88 9.33
CA PRO A 49 -9.86 -12.44 9.40
C PRO A 49 -10.93 -11.40 9.06
N LEU A 50 -11.94 -11.84 8.33
CA LEU A 50 -13.18 -11.11 8.06
C LEU A 50 -14.37 -11.96 8.52
N PRO A 51 -15.48 -11.35 9.00
CA PRO A 51 -16.76 -12.03 9.12
C PRO A 51 -17.19 -12.58 7.76
N LEU A 52 -17.64 -13.83 7.69
CA LEU A 52 -18.05 -14.47 6.44
C LEU A 52 -19.57 -14.74 6.43
N PRO A 53 -20.25 -14.58 5.29
CA PRO A 53 -19.76 -14.14 3.98
C PRO A 53 -19.42 -12.64 3.96
N SER A 54 -18.42 -12.23 3.18
CA SER A 54 -17.93 -10.87 3.08
C SER A 54 -17.60 -10.50 1.65
N GLY A 55 -17.71 -9.22 1.31
CA GLY A 55 -17.05 -8.67 0.15
C GLY A 55 -15.52 -8.67 0.33
N ILE A 56 -14.77 -8.40 -0.74
CA ILE A 56 -13.32 -8.28 -0.73
C ILE A 56 -12.88 -6.98 -1.43
N GLY A 57 -11.66 -6.53 -1.15
CA GLY A 57 -11.07 -5.32 -1.71
C GLY A 57 -11.34 -4.08 -0.86
N LEU A 58 -10.40 -3.13 -0.92
CA LEU A 58 -10.40 -1.90 -0.11
C LEU A 58 -10.32 -0.64 -0.95
N GLU A 59 -10.01 -0.73 -2.24
CA GLU A 59 -9.65 0.40 -3.08
C GLU A 59 -10.48 0.43 -4.35
N ALA A 60 -11.04 1.60 -4.65
CA ALA A 60 -11.67 1.88 -5.93
C ALA A 60 -11.73 3.38 -6.20
N SER A 61 -12.01 3.71 -7.45
CA SER A 61 -12.42 5.03 -7.91
C SER A 61 -13.73 4.93 -8.68
N GLY A 62 -14.50 6.01 -8.73
CA GLY A 62 -15.78 6.00 -9.41
C GLY A 62 -16.47 7.36 -9.39
N ILE A 63 -17.75 7.32 -9.67
CA ILE A 63 -18.62 8.51 -9.73
C ILE A 63 -19.78 8.29 -8.75
N ILE A 64 -20.12 9.33 -8.01
CA ILE A 64 -21.29 9.31 -7.13
C ILE A 64 -22.56 9.33 -7.98
N GLU A 65 -23.43 8.32 -7.83
CA GLU A 65 -24.72 8.24 -8.49
C GLU A 65 -25.89 8.68 -7.61
N LYS A 66 -25.77 8.48 -6.28
CA LYS A 66 -26.79 8.93 -5.31
C LYS A 66 -26.11 9.35 -4.02
N ILE A 67 -26.72 10.25 -3.31
CA ILE A 67 -26.28 10.71 -2.00
C ILE A 67 -27.36 10.48 -0.94
N GLY A 68 -26.93 10.12 0.28
CA GLY A 68 -27.77 10.21 1.46
C GLY A 68 -27.77 11.61 2.08
N ASN A 69 -28.29 11.76 3.30
CA ASN A 69 -28.20 13.03 4.03
C ASN A 69 -26.81 13.23 4.64
N ASN A 70 -26.50 14.45 5.07
CA ASN A 70 -25.28 14.79 5.83
C ASN A 70 -23.96 14.33 5.17
N VAL A 71 -23.88 14.40 3.85
CA VAL A 71 -22.70 14.01 3.06
C VAL A 71 -21.70 15.16 2.86
N GLY A 72 -21.88 16.29 3.52
CA GLY A 72 -20.99 17.46 3.42
C GLY A 72 -21.00 18.08 2.03
N ASN A 73 -19.82 18.23 1.44
CA ASN A 73 -19.66 18.85 0.13
C ASN A 73 -19.70 17.88 -1.06
N PHE A 74 -20.04 16.60 -0.83
CA PHE A 74 -20.20 15.62 -1.90
C PHE A 74 -21.56 15.78 -2.59
N LYS A 75 -21.58 15.56 -3.93
CA LYS A 75 -22.79 15.61 -4.75
C LYS A 75 -22.75 14.55 -5.84
N GLU A 76 -23.90 14.26 -6.42
CA GLU A 76 -24.01 13.39 -7.58
C GLU A 76 -23.16 13.92 -8.73
N GLY A 77 -22.50 13.01 -9.44
CA GLY A 77 -21.55 13.30 -10.50
C GLY A 77 -20.11 13.57 -10.04
N ASP A 78 -19.85 13.71 -8.73
CA ASP A 78 -18.48 13.90 -8.24
C ASP A 78 -17.63 12.66 -8.53
N LYS A 79 -16.42 12.87 -9.04
CA LYS A 79 -15.37 11.85 -9.14
C LYS A 79 -14.75 11.63 -7.78
N VAL A 80 -14.72 10.39 -7.35
CA VAL A 80 -14.28 10.03 -6.00
C VAL A 80 -13.41 8.78 -5.96
N ALA A 81 -12.67 8.62 -4.88
CA ALA A 81 -11.86 7.44 -4.62
C ALA A 81 -11.75 7.16 -3.13
N TYR A 82 -11.35 5.93 -2.80
CA TYR A 82 -11.12 5.50 -1.42
C TYR A 82 -10.12 4.36 -1.35
N ALA A 83 -9.50 4.17 -0.18
CA ALA A 83 -8.57 3.08 0.11
C ALA A 83 -8.66 2.63 1.57
N ALA A 84 -9.86 2.49 2.11
CA ALA A 84 -10.09 2.16 3.51
C ALA A 84 -11.27 1.20 3.71
N ALA A 85 -11.40 0.68 4.92
CA ALA A 85 -12.57 -0.08 5.33
C ALA A 85 -13.87 0.76 5.21
N PRO A 86 -14.99 0.06 5.07
CA PRO A 86 -15.20 -1.39 5.05
C PRO A 86 -14.67 -2.06 3.77
N VAL A 87 -14.41 -3.37 3.78
CA VAL A 87 -14.05 -4.15 2.57
C VAL A 87 -15.25 -4.30 1.63
N GLY A 88 -15.03 -4.64 0.36
CA GLY A 88 -16.09 -4.88 -0.63
C GLY A 88 -15.98 -4.01 -1.87
N SER A 89 -14.77 -3.53 -2.23
CA SER A 89 -14.57 -2.76 -3.46
C SER A 89 -14.73 -3.59 -4.74
N TYR A 90 -14.65 -4.93 -4.66
CA TYR A 90 -14.83 -5.79 -5.81
C TYR A 90 -16.32 -5.93 -6.20
N ALA A 91 -16.88 -4.82 -6.60
CA ALA A 91 -18.28 -4.66 -7.01
C ALA A 91 -18.39 -3.60 -8.10
N SER A 92 -19.44 -3.65 -8.91
CA SER A 92 -19.74 -2.61 -9.90
C SER A 92 -20.22 -1.30 -9.25
N HIS A 93 -21.01 -1.44 -8.18
CA HIS A 93 -21.57 -0.33 -7.40
C HIS A 93 -21.40 -0.62 -5.92
N ARG A 94 -21.33 0.45 -5.13
CA ARG A 94 -21.16 0.31 -3.68
C ARG A 94 -21.73 1.50 -2.92
N ILE A 95 -22.37 1.24 -1.79
CA ILE A 95 -22.64 2.26 -0.79
C ILE A 95 -21.40 2.42 0.09
N TYR A 96 -20.94 3.67 0.25
CA TYR A 96 -19.69 3.94 0.97
C TYR A 96 -19.79 5.20 1.84
N PRO A 97 -19.21 5.18 3.06
CA PRO A 97 -19.25 6.31 3.97
C PRO A 97 -18.34 7.47 3.50
N VAL A 98 -18.88 8.69 3.49
CA VAL A 98 -18.14 9.88 3.02
C VAL A 98 -16.94 10.22 3.89
N LYS A 99 -16.91 9.80 5.13
CA LYS A 99 -15.78 10.06 6.06
C LYS A 99 -14.43 9.51 5.55
N SER A 100 -14.46 8.45 4.72
CA SER A 100 -13.27 7.81 4.15
C SER A 100 -13.15 8.01 2.64
N LEU A 101 -13.97 8.92 2.07
CA LEU A 101 -14.02 9.20 0.64
C LEU A 101 -13.25 10.48 0.31
N VAL A 102 -12.52 10.50 -0.79
CA VAL A 102 -11.85 11.70 -1.28
C VAL A 102 -12.35 12.08 -2.66
N LYS A 103 -12.43 13.38 -2.93
CA LYS A 103 -12.70 13.90 -4.29
C LYS A 103 -11.44 13.75 -5.15
N VAL A 104 -11.63 13.30 -6.38
CA VAL A 104 -10.56 13.22 -7.37
C VAL A 104 -10.49 14.54 -8.12
N PRO A 105 -9.34 15.23 -8.14
CA PRO A 105 -9.17 16.46 -8.90
C PRO A 105 -9.37 16.23 -10.40
N ASP A 106 -9.83 17.26 -11.10
CA ASP A 106 -9.93 17.22 -12.56
C ASP A 106 -8.58 16.99 -13.22
N GLY A 107 -8.60 16.30 -14.37
CA GLY A 107 -7.41 15.97 -15.13
C GLY A 107 -6.68 14.71 -14.68
N ILE A 108 -7.12 14.01 -13.61
CA ILE A 108 -6.57 12.72 -13.21
C ILE A 108 -7.55 11.61 -13.61
N ASP A 109 -7.05 10.63 -14.34
CA ASP A 109 -7.82 9.47 -14.79
C ASP A 109 -8.20 8.57 -13.61
N LEU A 110 -9.49 8.17 -13.55
CA LEU A 110 -10.01 7.31 -12.49
C LEU A 110 -9.34 5.93 -12.45
N GLU A 111 -8.92 5.37 -13.59
CA GLU A 111 -8.19 4.11 -13.61
C GLU A 111 -6.82 4.24 -12.95
N ILE A 112 -6.13 5.37 -13.17
CA ILE A 112 -4.88 5.68 -12.46
C ILE A 112 -5.15 5.80 -10.96
N VAL A 113 -6.20 6.52 -10.57
CA VAL A 113 -6.55 6.73 -9.16
C VAL A 113 -6.85 5.41 -8.46
N ALA A 114 -7.58 4.49 -9.10
CA ALA A 114 -7.88 3.17 -8.53
C ALA A 114 -6.63 2.31 -8.25
N THR A 115 -5.50 2.60 -8.91
CA THR A 115 -4.23 1.90 -8.64
C THR A 115 -3.32 2.66 -7.69
N LEU A 116 -3.71 3.86 -7.30
CA LEU A 116 -2.86 4.83 -6.63
C LEU A 116 -3.16 4.97 -5.14
N MET A 117 -4.45 4.90 -4.74
CA MET A 117 -4.87 5.33 -3.41
C MET A 117 -4.20 4.53 -2.29
N THR A 118 -4.36 3.22 -2.25
CA THR A 118 -3.75 2.38 -1.20
C THR A 118 -2.22 2.50 -1.19
N LYS A 119 -1.61 2.44 -2.36
CA LYS A 119 -0.15 2.45 -2.52
C LYS A 119 0.44 3.82 -2.24
N GLY A 120 -0.24 4.88 -2.71
CA GLY A 120 0.19 6.25 -2.56
C GLY A 120 0.00 6.78 -1.13
N LEU A 121 -1.16 6.52 -0.49
CA LEU A 121 -1.37 6.87 0.92
C LEU A 121 -0.38 6.12 1.81
N THR A 122 -0.08 4.85 1.50
CA THR A 122 0.98 4.10 2.19
C THR A 122 2.33 4.80 2.03
N THR A 123 2.70 5.17 0.81
CA THR A 123 3.95 5.89 0.55
C THR A 123 4.01 7.22 1.30
N PHE A 124 2.92 7.97 1.29
CA PHE A 124 2.85 9.26 1.99
C PHE A 124 3.18 9.11 3.48
N TYR A 125 2.45 8.25 4.19
CA TYR A 125 2.70 8.14 5.62
C TYR A 125 4.08 7.53 5.94
N LEU A 126 4.58 6.62 5.13
CA LEU A 126 5.93 6.05 5.33
C LEU A 126 7.01 7.13 5.27
N LEU A 127 6.96 8.01 4.25
CA LEU A 127 7.98 9.02 3.98
C LEU A 127 7.84 10.30 4.81
N HIS A 128 6.61 10.65 5.22
CA HIS A 128 6.35 11.96 5.86
C HIS A 128 5.93 11.87 7.32
N LYS A 129 5.37 10.74 7.77
CA LYS A 129 4.77 10.64 9.11
C LYS A 129 5.45 9.57 9.97
N THR A 130 5.66 8.36 9.44
CA THR A 130 6.26 7.25 10.20
C THR A 130 7.75 7.49 10.45
N TYR A 131 8.48 7.79 9.42
CA TYR A 131 9.85 8.29 9.47
C TYR A 131 9.97 9.42 8.43
N PRO A 132 9.90 10.69 8.86
CA PRO A 132 10.07 11.83 7.96
C PRO A 132 11.48 11.84 7.39
N VAL A 133 11.62 11.39 6.13
CA VAL A 133 12.93 11.29 5.48
C VAL A 133 13.52 12.69 5.20
N LYS A 134 14.83 12.77 5.21
CA LYS A 134 15.57 14.00 4.92
C LYS A 134 16.35 13.87 3.63
N SER A 135 16.49 14.96 2.89
CA SER A 135 17.34 15.00 1.71
C SER A 135 18.78 14.57 2.04
N GLY A 136 19.36 13.75 1.17
CA GLY A 136 20.69 13.18 1.35
C GLY A 136 20.72 11.88 2.19
N GLU A 137 19.60 11.44 2.75
CA GLU A 137 19.58 10.14 3.45
C GLU A 137 19.57 8.99 2.46
N THR A 138 20.35 7.94 2.77
CA THR A 138 20.26 6.61 2.13
C THR A 138 19.32 5.75 2.95
N ILE A 139 18.30 5.18 2.32
CA ILE A 139 17.23 4.39 2.94
C ILE A 139 17.03 3.06 2.21
N LEU A 140 16.53 2.03 2.90
CA LEU A 140 16.25 0.75 2.27
C LEU A 140 14.75 0.49 2.17
N PHE A 141 14.31 0.03 1.00
CA PHE A 141 12.94 -0.38 0.75
C PHE A 141 12.88 -1.80 0.14
N HIS A 142 12.21 -2.72 0.84
CA HIS A 142 12.00 -4.07 0.36
C HIS A 142 10.87 -4.16 -0.66
N ALA A 143 11.00 -5.09 -1.63
CA ALA A 143 10.06 -5.27 -2.73
C ALA A 143 9.88 -4.01 -3.60
N ALA A 144 10.99 -3.34 -3.94
CA ALA A 144 11.02 -2.06 -4.62
C ALA A 144 10.35 -2.06 -6.02
N ALA A 145 10.26 -3.20 -6.69
CA ALA A 145 9.52 -3.35 -7.94
C ALA A 145 8.01 -3.60 -7.76
N GLY A 146 7.53 -3.73 -6.52
CA GLY A 146 6.11 -3.91 -6.20
C GLY A 146 5.30 -2.61 -6.31
N GLY A 147 3.97 -2.71 -6.20
CA GLY A 147 3.09 -1.55 -6.39
C GLY A 147 3.38 -0.36 -5.46
N VAL A 148 3.62 -0.59 -4.16
CA VAL A 148 4.05 0.47 -3.23
C VAL A 148 5.47 0.91 -3.57
N GLY A 149 6.38 -0.03 -3.84
CA GLY A 149 7.79 0.27 -4.11
C GLY A 149 8.00 1.20 -5.29
N GLN A 150 7.25 1.01 -6.38
CA GLN A 150 7.34 1.88 -7.56
C GLN A 150 6.96 3.33 -7.24
N ILE A 151 5.94 3.56 -6.44
CA ILE A 151 5.53 4.91 -6.00
C ILE A 151 6.53 5.46 -4.98
N PHE A 152 6.89 4.64 -3.99
CA PHE A 152 7.81 5.02 -2.92
C PHE A 152 9.17 5.48 -3.45
N CYS A 153 9.78 4.72 -4.37
CA CYS A 153 11.12 5.05 -4.88
C CYS A 153 11.11 6.37 -5.66
N GLN A 154 10.08 6.62 -6.48
CA GLN A 154 9.94 7.90 -7.18
C GLN A 154 9.77 9.06 -6.20
N TRP A 155 8.91 8.89 -5.19
CA TRP A 155 8.65 9.95 -4.21
C TRP A 155 9.87 10.22 -3.34
N ALA A 156 10.51 9.17 -2.79
CA ALA A 156 11.72 9.30 -1.99
C ALA A 156 12.86 10.00 -2.77
N ARG A 157 13.07 9.62 -4.03
CA ARG A 157 14.02 10.29 -4.91
C ARG A 157 13.67 11.77 -5.10
N SER A 158 12.39 12.13 -5.25
CA SER A 158 11.97 13.53 -5.39
C SER A 158 12.20 14.35 -4.11
N LEU A 159 12.34 13.69 -2.96
CA LEU A 159 12.72 14.28 -1.68
C LEU A 159 14.25 14.34 -1.48
N GLY A 160 15.02 13.89 -2.45
CA GLY A 160 16.48 13.88 -2.40
C GLY A 160 17.10 12.70 -1.65
N CYS A 161 16.35 11.61 -1.45
CA CYS A 161 16.89 10.39 -0.83
C CYS A 161 17.55 9.47 -1.86
N GLU A 162 18.56 8.73 -1.41
CA GLU A 162 19.09 7.57 -2.12
C GLU A 162 18.37 6.31 -1.66
N VAL A 163 17.76 5.58 -2.60
CA VAL A 163 16.99 4.37 -2.27
C VAL A 163 17.78 3.12 -2.64
N ILE A 164 18.09 2.30 -1.63
CA ILE A 164 18.50 0.91 -1.81
C ILE A 164 17.22 0.08 -1.91
N GLY A 165 16.90 -0.41 -3.12
CA GLY A 165 15.76 -1.28 -3.35
C GLY A 165 16.15 -2.74 -3.32
N THR A 166 15.35 -3.61 -2.71
CA THR A 166 15.54 -5.05 -2.85
C THR A 166 14.45 -5.67 -3.73
N VAL A 167 14.83 -6.70 -4.49
CA VAL A 167 13.95 -7.44 -5.38
C VAL A 167 14.20 -8.95 -5.27
N GLY A 168 13.20 -9.76 -5.62
CA GLY A 168 13.29 -11.22 -5.53
C GLY A 168 13.70 -11.91 -6.83
N SER A 169 13.84 -11.19 -7.96
CA SER A 169 14.24 -11.79 -9.24
C SER A 169 15.01 -10.81 -10.11
N LYS A 170 15.71 -11.35 -11.13
CA LYS A 170 16.55 -10.55 -12.05
C LYS A 170 15.70 -9.58 -12.88
N GLU A 171 14.55 -10.00 -13.32
CA GLU A 171 13.63 -9.22 -14.18
C GLU A 171 13.12 -7.97 -13.46
N LYS A 172 13.02 -8.04 -12.13
CA LYS A 172 12.55 -6.92 -11.28
C LYS A 172 13.61 -5.84 -11.04
N ILE A 173 14.88 -6.11 -11.35
CA ILE A 173 15.98 -5.14 -11.16
C ILE A 173 15.73 -3.90 -12.01
N GLU A 174 15.46 -4.08 -13.30
CA GLU A 174 15.28 -2.96 -14.23
C GLU A 174 14.01 -2.16 -13.91
N ILE A 175 12.97 -2.82 -13.39
CA ILE A 175 11.76 -2.14 -12.90
C ILE A 175 12.11 -1.23 -11.71
N ALA A 176 12.82 -1.73 -10.71
CA ALA A 176 13.19 -0.94 -9.54
C ALA A 176 14.09 0.26 -9.90
N LYS A 177 15.05 0.07 -10.82
CA LYS A 177 15.88 1.17 -11.35
C LYS A 177 15.05 2.22 -12.08
N LYS A 178 14.15 1.78 -12.99
CA LYS A 178 13.26 2.67 -13.74
C LYS A 178 12.47 3.60 -12.81
N PHE A 179 12.02 3.07 -11.67
CA PHE A 179 11.22 3.82 -10.70
C PHE A 179 12.05 4.54 -9.62
N GLY A 180 13.37 4.62 -9.75
CA GLY A 180 14.17 5.57 -9.00
C GLY A 180 15.04 5.01 -7.88
N CYS A 181 15.21 3.68 -7.80
CA CYS A 181 16.22 3.12 -6.90
C CYS A 181 17.62 3.51 -7.35
N SER A 182 18.44 4.02 -6.44
CA SER A 182 19.85 4.31 -6.66
C SER A 182 20.68 3.03 -6.73
N HIS A 183 20.33 2.06 -5.88
CA HIS A 183 20.93 0.74 -5.82
C HIS A 183 19.83 -0.32 -5.80
N VAL A 184 20.06 -1.46 -6.47
CA VAL A 184 19.11 -2.58 -6.47
C VAL A 184 19.83 -3.87 -6.13
N ILE A 185 19.35 -4.56 -5.09
CA ILE A 185 19.91 -5.82 -4.60
C ILE A 185 18.91 -6.95 -4.86
N ASN A 186 19.34 -8.00 -5.53
CA ASN A 186 18.54 -9.22 -5.68
C ASN A 186 18.79 -10.16 -4.50
N TYR A 187 17.93 -10.12 -3.48
CA TYR A 187 18.11 -10.90 -2.25
C TYR A 187 18.00 -12.43 -2.44
N SER A 188 17.54 -12.90 -3.61
CA SER A 188 17.57 -14.34 -3.93
C SER A 188 18.97 -14.83 -4.30
N LYS A 189 19.91 -13.92 -4.60
CA LYS A 189 21.28 -14.23 -5.00
C LYS A 189 22.31 -13.63 -4.06
N ASP A 190 22.03 -12.44 -3.54
CA ASP A 190 22.95 -11.65 -2.76
C ASP A 190 22.52 -11.57 -1.30
N ASP A 191 23.47 -11.48 -0.38
CA ASP A 191 23.20 -11.08 0.98
C ASP A 191 22.95 -9.57 1.02
N PHE A 192 21.67 -9.19 1.15
CA PHE A 192 21.30 -7.78 1.09
C PHE A 192 21.83 -6.99 2.30
N GLN A 193 22.04 -7.62 3.48
CA GLN A 193 22.64 -6.95 4.62
C GLN A 193 24.08 -6.59 4.32
N LYS A 194 24.88 -7.55 3.87
CA LYS A 194 26.28 -7.33 3.49
C LYS A 194 26.39 -6.23 2.43
N LYS A 195 25.59 -6.33 1.36
CA LYS A 195 25.58 -5.32 0.28
C LYS A 195 25.16 -3.93 0.77
N THR A 196 24.19 -3.84 1.67
CA THR A 196 23.76 -2.57 2.27
C THR A 196 24.89 -1.96 3.10
N MET A 197 25.60 -2.76 3.89
CA MET A 197 26.73 -2.27 4.68
C MET A 197 27.89 -1.82 3.79
N GLU A 198 28.20 -2.53 2.70
CA GLU A 198 29.16 -2.11 1.69
C GLU A 198 28.77 -0.74 1.09
N ILE A 199 27.51 -0.55 0.65
CA ILE A 199 27.02 0.70 0.06
C ILE A 199 27.11 1.86 1.06
N THR A 200 26.85 1.60 2.33
CA THR A 200 26.85 2.63 3.40
C THR A 200 28.22 2.80 4.09
N ASN A 201 29.28 2.15 3.60
CA ASN A 201 30.60 2.13 4.23
C ASN A 201 30.50 1.80 5.75
N ASP A 202 29.78 0.74 6.06
CA ASP A 202 29.51 0.21 7.42
C ASP A 202 28.80 1.17 8.38
N LYS A 203 28.30 2.31 7.90
CA LYS A 203 27.56 3.28 8.74
C LYS A 203 26.15 2.83 9.07
N GLY A 204 25.57 1.95 8.25
CA GLY A 204 24.17 1.53 8.36
C GLY A 204 23.17 2.62 8.02
N LEU A 205 21.90 2.27 8.06
CA LEU A 205 20.78 3.08 7.58
C LEU A 205 19.97 3.71 8.72
N PRO A 206 19.41 4.90 8.51
CA PRO A 206 18.49 5.52 9.47
C PRO A 206 17.15 4.78 9.52
N VAL A 207 16.70 4.22 8.39
CA VAL A 207 15.41 3.53 8.29
C VAL A 207 15.44 2.40 7.27
N VAL A 208 14.71 1.33 7.58
CA VAL A 208 14.39 0.24 6.66
C VAL A 208 12.88 0.09 6.60
N TYR A 209 12.32 0.09 5.39
CA TYR A 209 10.89 -0.13 5.14
C TYR A 209 10.67 -1.55 4.60
N ASP A 210 9.93 -2.35 5.36
CA ASP A 210 9.76 -3.78 5.09
C ASP A 210 8.30 -4.17 4.92
N GLY A 211 7.92 -4.47 3.67
CA GLY A 211 6.63 -5.06 3.30
C GLY A 211 6.69 -6.59 3.13
N VAL A 212 7.89 -7.18 3.19
CA VAL A 212 8.12 -8.62 2.98
C VAL A 212 7.90 -9.41 4.27
N GLY A 213 8.55 -9.02 5.35
CA GLY A 213 8.29 -9.53 6.70
C GLY A 213 9.22 -10.68 7.11
N LYS A 214 8.68 -11.90 7.26
CA LYS A 214 9.36 -13.02 7.91
C LYS A 214 10.81 -13.26 7.45
N VAL A 215 11.04 -13.33 6.15
CA VAL A 215 12.37 -13.70 5.60
C VAL A 215 13.38 -12.55 5.54
N THR A 216 12.94 -11.30 5.80
CA THR A 216 13.81 -10.12 5.69
C THR A 216 14.10 -9.45 7.01
N MET A 217 13.26 -9.62 8.03
CA MET A 217 13.28 -8.86 9.28
C MET A 217 14.65 -8.83 9.97
N GLU A 218 15.26 -9.99 10.26
CA GLU A 218 16.49 -10.05 11.06
C GLU A 218 17.65 -9.33 10.37
N LYS A 219 17.85 -9.58 9.08
CA LYS A 219 18.88 -8.90 8.29
C LYS A 219 18.58 -7.42 8.10
N SER A 220 17.30 -7.04 8.03
CA SER A 220 16.87 -5.63 7.97
C SER A 220 17.25 -4.86 9.23
N LEU A 221 17.07 -5.46 10.41
CA LEU A 221 17.55 -4.91 11.69
C LEU A 221 19.07 -4.76 11.69
N GLY A 222 19.79 -5.73 11.09
CA GLY A 222 21.24 -5.68 10.91
C GLY A 222 21.73 -4.50 10.06
N CYS A 223 20.93 -4.06 9.06
CA CYS A 223 21.25 -2.92 8.20
C CYS A 223 21.14 -1.54 8.90
N LEU A 224 20.45 -1.46 10.05
CA LEU A 224 20.20 -0.20 10.73
C LEU A 224 21.42 0.30 11.51
N LYS A 225 21.63 1.61 11.50
CA LYS A 225 22.55 2.30 12.39
C LYS A 225 22.00 2.37 13.82
N MET A 226 22.81 2.87 14.78
CA MET A 226 22.34 3.18 16.13
C MET A 226 21.10 4.07 16.09
N ARG A 227 20.05 3.72 16.85
CA ARG A 227 18.76 4.40 16.90
C ARG A 227 18.03 4.46 15.56
N GLY A 228 18.33 3.53 14.65
CA GLY A 228 17.62 3.40 13.38
C GLY A 228 16.21 2.84 13.57
N THR A 229 15.36 3.06 12.58
CA THR A 229 13.94 2.68 12.60
C THR A 229 13.65 1.53 11.65
N PHE A 230 13.07 0.44 12.15
CA PHE A 230 12.50 -0.63 11.35
C PHE A 230 11.00 -0.42 11.18
N VAL A 231 10.55 -0.21 9.96
CA VAL A 231 9.15 0.02 9.62
C VAL A 231 8.59 -1.22 8.93
N SER A 232 7.85 -2.05 9.68
CA SER A 232 7.21 -3.25 9.17
C SER A 232 5.78 -2.92 8.70
N PHE A 233 5.53 -2.80 7.40
CA PHE A 233 4.21 -2.43 6.87
C PHE A 233 3.51 -3.52 6.06
N GLY A 234 4.12 -4.71 5.90
CA GLY A 234 3.56 -5.85 5.16
C GLY A 234 3.99 -7.21 5.72
N ASN A 235 3.41 -8.29 5.18
CA ASN A 235 3.67 -9.68 5.55
C ASN A 235 3.73 -10.58 4.31
N ALA A 236 4.33 -10.12 3.21
CA ALA A 236 4.29 -10.85 1.93
C ALA A 236 4.93 -12.26 2.01
N SER A 237 5.90 -12.45 2.89
CA SER A 237 6.53 -13.76 3.16
C SER A 237 5.98 -14.49 4.40
N GLY A 238 4.93 -13.95 5.01
CA GLY A 238 4.33 -14.48 6.24
C GLY A 238 4.48 -13.55 7.44
N LYS A 239 3.81 -13.92 8.55
CA LYS A 239 3.90 -13.19 9.82
C LYS A 239 5.32 -13.17 10.33
N LEU A 240 5.71 -12.06 10.97
CA LEU A 240 6.97 -11.98 11.70
C LEU A 240 7.03 -13.05 12.79
N ASP A 241 8.18 -13.64 12.97
CA ASP A 241 8.45 -14.49 14.11
C ASP A 241 8.53 -13.63 15.40
N PRO A 242 8.36 -14.21 16.58
CA PRO A 242 8.56 -13.52 17.85
C PRO A 242 9.92 -12.82 17.90
N LEU A 243 9.93 -11.56 18.33
CA LEU A 243 11.11 -10.72 18.35
C LEU A 243 11.79 -10.79 19.71
N ASP A 244 13.03 -11.22 19.73
CA ASP A 244 13.90 -11.08 20.92
C ASP A 244 14.40 -9.63 21.00
N VAL A 245 13.71 -8.83 21.82
CA VAL A 245 14.02 -7.40 22.00
C VAL A 245 15.43 -7.20 22.58
N GLY A 246 15.84 -8.06 23.52
CA GLY A 246 17.17 -7.99 24.14
C GLY A 246 18.30 -8.24 23.14
N LYS A 247 18.12 -9.20 22.25
CA LYS A 247 19.13 -9.60 21.26
C LYS A 247 19.14 -8.70 20.03
N LEU A 248 17.97 -8.32 19.52
CA LEU A 248 17.85 -7.71 18.18
C LEU A 248 17.66 -6.19 18.21
N ILE A 249 17.06 -5.64 19.25
CA ILE A 249 16.74 -4.23 19.37
C ILE A 249 17.69 -3.48 20.29
N ALA A 250 17.91 -4.01 21.50
CA ALA A 250 18.68 -3.34 22.54
C ALA A 250 20.13 -2.98 22.15
N PRO A 251 20.89 -3.80 21.40
CA PRO A 251 22.30 -3.49 21.10
C PRO A 251 22.51 -2.18 20.33
N LYS A 252 21.52 -1.78 19.54
CA LYS A 252 21.55 -0.54 18.76
C LYS A 252 20.50 0.49 19.20
N GLY A 253 19.67 0.18 20.20
CA GLY A 253 18.57 1.03 20.65
C GLY A 253 17.59 1.34 19.50
N LEU A 254 17.19 0.31 18.73
CA LEU A 254 16.38 0.49 17.53
C LEU A 254 14.93 0.84 17.86
N PHE A 255 14.29 1.55 16.95
CA PHE A 255 12.85 1.75 16.94
C PHE A 255 12.20 0.74 16.01
N LEU A 256 11.05 0.19 16.42
CA LEU A 256 10.24 -0.70 15.60
C LEU A 256 8.81 -0.20 15.58
N THR A 257 8.21 -0.11 14.39
CA THR A 257 6.82 0.29 14.22
C THR A 257 6.10 -0.56 13.18
N ARG A 258 4.78 -0.72 13.39
CA ARG A 258 3.87 -1.43 12.47
C ARG A 258 2.72 -0.50 12.06
N PRO A 259 2.96 0.42 11.10
CA PRO A 259 1.95 1.37 10.67
C PRO A 259 0.92 0.75 9.72
N SER A 260 -0.23 1.41 9.60
CA SER A 260 -1.26 1.15 8.60
C SER A 260 -1.88 2.46 8.11
N ILE A 261 -2.55 2.44 6.97
CA ILE A 261 -3.28 3.62 6.44
C ILE A 261 -4.24 4.16 7.51
N ALA A 262 -4.98 3.28 8.19
CA ALA A 262 -5.96 3.69 9.20
C ALA A 262 -5.38 4.51 10.35
N HIS A 263 -4.10 4.32 10.69
CA HIS A 263 -3.42 5.11 11.73
C HIS A 263 -3.08 6.53 11.29
N TYR A 264 -2.98 6.77 9.97
CA TYR A 264 -2.51 8.02 9.40
C TYR A 264 -3.55 8.72 8.51
N THR A 265 -4.78 8.22 8.54
CA THR A 265 -5.96 8.82 7.90
C THR A 265 -7.18 8.69 8.82
N ALA A 266 -6.95 8.78 10.13
CA ALA A 266 -7.99 8.59 11.14
C ALA A 266 -8.96 9.78 11.19
N THR A 267 -8.46 10.97 10.89
CA THR A 267 -9.28 12.19 10.80
C THR A 267 -9.49 12.60 9.35
N ARG A 268 -10.46 13.45 9.10
CA ARG A 268 -10.73 14.01 7.78
C ARG A 268 -9.54 14.81 7.27
N GLU A 269 -8.94 15.61 8.14
CA GLU A 269 -7.79 16.47 7.85
C GLU A 269 -6.57 15.67 7.43
N GLU A 270 -6.28 14.57 8.13
CA GLU A 270 -5.17 13.66 7.79
C GLU A 270 -5.39 12.99 6.42
N LEU A 271 -6.63 12.53 6.15
CA LEU A 271 -6.97 11.92 4.87
C LEU A 271 -6.85 12.94 3.74
N ASP A 272 -7.35 14.16 3.94
CA ASP A 272 -7.28 15.23 2.93
C ASP A 272 -5.83 15.67 2.68
N GLU A 273 -5.01 15.84 3.72
CA GLU A 273 -3.58 16.14 3.59
C GLU A 273 -2.89 15.09 2.72
N ALA A 274 -3.07 13.81 3.06
CA ALA A 274 -2.43 12.71 2.38
C ALA A 274 -2.88 12.59 0.91
N ALA A 275 -4.18 12.68 0.66
CA ALA A 275 -4.75 12.59 -0.69
C ALA A 275 -4.34 13.77 -1.57
N ASN A 276 -4.41 14.99 -1.05
CA ASN A 276 -4.01 16.19 -1.79
C ASN A 276 -2.53 16.14 -2.17
N LYS A 277 -1.67 15.73 -1.25
CA LYS A 277 -0.24 15.59 -1.52
C LYS A 277 0.04 14.52 -2.56
N LEU A 278 -0.67 13.40 -2.50
CA LEU A 278 -0.57 12.33 -3.46
C LEU A 278 -1.00 12.78 -4.87
N PHE A 279 -2.14 13.44 -4.99
CA PHE A 279 -2.63 13.97 -6.27
C PHE A 279 -1.72 15.07 -6.84
N GLU A 280 -1.12 15.89 -5.99
CA GLU A 280 -0.11 16.87 -6.41
C GLU A 280 1.10 16.17 -7.06
N MET A 281 1.60 15.09 -6.46
CA MET A 281 2.73 14.33 -7.00
C MET A 281 2.44 13.72 -8.37
N VAL A 282 1.23 13.25 -8.60
CA VAL A 282 0.79 12.74 -9.91
C VAL A 282 0.64 13.87 -10.92
N ARG A 283 -0.05 14.96 -10.54
CA ARG A 283 -0.29 16.12 -11.42
C ARG A 283 1.01 16.79 -11.87
N THR A 284 1.99 16.87 -10.98
CA THR A 284 3.33 17.41 -11.26
C THR A 284 4.27 16.41 -11.92
N GLN A 285 3.78 15.22 -12.28
CA GLN A 285 4.53 14.14 -12.92
C GLN A 285 5.78 13.66 -12.14
N LYS A 286 5.85 13.96 -10.85
CA LYS A 286 6.88 13.43 -9.95
C LYS A 286 6.70 11.94 -9.66
N ILE A 287 5.45 11.47 -9.75
CA ILE A 287 5.08 10.05 -9.72
C ILE A 287 4.35 9.71 -11.02
N LYS A 288 4.84 8.68 -11.70
CA LYS A 288 4.21 8.07 -12.88
C LYS A 288 3.71 6.69 -12.51
N ILE A 289 2.50 6.37 -12.95
CA ILE A 289 1.85 5.09 -12.70
C ILE A 289 1.76 4.33 -14.01
N ASP A 290 2.33 3.14 -14.03
CA ASP A 290 2.17 2.19 -15.13
C ASP A 290 1.14 1.13 -14.71
N ILE A 291 -0.02 1.10 -15.36
CA ILE A 291 -1.00 0.04 -15.16
C ILE A 291 -0.51 -1.20 -15.91
N PHE A 292 -0.05 -2.19 -15.16
CA PHE A 292 0.52 -3.42 -15.73
C PHE A 292 -0.51 -4.22 -16.53
N LYS A 293 -1.74 -4.37 -15.99
CA LYS A 293 -2.81 -5.14 -16.63
C LYS A 293 -4.18 -4.77 -16.08
N LYS A 294 -5.19 -4.85 -16.93
CA LYS A 294 -6.60 -4.72 -16.57
C LYS A 294 -7.28 -6.07 -16.69
N TYR A 295 -8.19 -6.34 -15.79
CA TYR A 295 -8.99 -7.57 -15.75
C TYR A 295 -10.46 -7.21 -15.64
N SER A 296 -11.32 -8.04 -16.24
CA SER A 296 -12.75 -7.96 -15.96
C SER A 296 -13.02 -8.40 -14.52
N LEU A 297 -13.99 -7.77 -13.86
CA LEU A 297 -14.45 -8.21 -12.54
C LEU A 297 -14.93 -9.68 -12.56
N LYS A 298 -15.41 -10.18 -13.70
CA LYS A 298 -15.82 -11.58 -13.90
C LYS A 298 -14.64 -12.56 -13.84
N ASP A 299 -13.42 -12.09 -14.08
CA ASP A 299 -12.20 -12.92 -14.09
C ASP A 299 -11.47 -12.91 -12.75
N LEU A 300 -12.16 -12.64 -11.66
CA LEU A 300 -11.63 -12.45 -10.32
C LEU A 300 -10.74 -13.62 -9.83
N SER A 301 -11.07 -14.84 -10.22
CA SER A 301 -10.26 -16.03 -9.88
C SER A 301 -8.88 -16.02 -10.52
N LEU A 302 -8.70 -15.32 -11.65
CA LEU A 302 -7.42 -15.17 -12.35
C LEU A 302 -6.55 -14.07 -11.75
N ILE A 303 -7.16 -13.06 -11.13
CA ILE A 303 -6.48 -11.88 -10.61
C ILE A 303 -5.54 -12.25 -9.46
N HIS A 304 -5.95 -13.20 -8.62
CA HIS A 304 -5.19 -13.60 -7.43
C HIS A 304 -4.18 -14.75 -7.68
N ILE A 305 -3.91 -15.06 -8.92
CA ILE A 305 -2.83 -15.97 -9.29
C ILE A 305 -1.49 -15.29 -9.23
#